data_8826af45a99b3ddc1eddb2c7121a57e2
#
_entry.id   8826af45a99b3ddc1eddb2c7121a57e2
#
_cell.length_a   1.000
_cell.length_b   1.000
_cell.length_c   1.000
_cell.angle_alpha   90.00
_cell.angle_beta   90.00
_cell.angle_gamma   90.00
#
_symmetry.space_group_name_H-M   'P 1'
#
loop_
_entity.id
_entity.type
_entity.pdbx_description
1 polymer ?
#
loop_
_entity_poly.entity_id
_entity_poly.type
_entity_poly.pdbx_seq_one_letter_code
_entity_poly.pdbx_strand_id
1 'polypeptide(L)'
;MIIPIKKIILESLQDKIKHKVIVYGEAHFHRDEVDRIRNDIIKLKPDIIIHELPEDYKFYKIHLPSTRFYQLERGLDQNIYKYFKGDYKKQFEIREKNMLRNIDFVLSDGLVKMPPKVVAIVVGDTHLRTIDTPELGPKSPFYNRDYIIIRSKYKEIKWLFQLRR
;
A
#
# COMPACT_ATOMS: atom_id res chain seq x y z
N MET A 1 23.49 12.32 -34.46
CA MET A 1 22.30 12.75 -33.69
C MET A 1 22.81 13.25 -32.34
N ILE A 2 22.81 14.55 -32.09
CA ILE A 2 23.34 15.15 -30.84
C ILE A 2 22.18 15.20 -29.85
N ILE A 3 22.20 14.34 -28.83
CA ILE A 3 21.23 14.40 -27.74
C ILE A 3 21.56 15.63 -26.92
N PRO A 4 20.63 16.57 -26.71
CA PRO A 4 20.91 17.79 -25.94
C PRO A 4 21.32 17.41 -24.51
N ILE A 5 22.45 17.92 -24.05
CA ILE A 5 23.01 17.71 -22.69
C ILE A 5 21.95 18.00 -21.60
N LYS A 6 21.06 18.98 -21.81
CA LYS A 6 19.92 19.25 -20.91
C LYS A 6 18.99 18.06 -20.73
N LYS A 7 18.79 17.22 -21.74
CA LYS A 7 17.92 16.04 -21.64
C LYS A 7 18.58 14.94 -20.81
N ILE A 8 19.89 14.74 -20.98
CA ILE A 8 20.67 13.77 -20.19
C ILE A 8 20.72 14.17 -18.72
N ILE A 9 20.91 15.46 -18.43
CA ILE A 9 20.93 15.98 -17.05
C ILE A 9 19.55 15.84 -16.40
N LEU A 10 18.46 16.13 -17.12
CA LEU A 10 17.09 15.95 -16.62
C LEU A 10 16.77 14.48 -16.34
N GLU A 11 17.14 13.57 -17.24
CA GLU A 11 16.94 12.14 -17.04
C GLU A 11 17.77 11.62 -15.85
N SER A 12 19.05 12.02 -15.70
CA SER A 12 19.89 11.63 -14.55
C SER A 12 19.43 12.22 -13.22
N LEU A 13 18.77 13.37 -13.23
CA LEU A 13 18.15 13.97 -12.03
C LEU A 13 16.80 13.28 -11.72
N GLN A 14 16.03 12.87 -12.71
CA GLN A 14 14.78 12.14 -12.51
C GLN A 14 14.98 10.78 -11.84
N ASP A 15 16.08 10.07 -12.15
CA ASP A 15 16.42 8.79 -11.52
C ASP A 15 16.83 8.93 -10.03
N LYS A 16 17.16 10.16 -9.58
CA LYS A 16 17.55 10.44 -8.18
C LYS A 16 16.40 10.93 -7.30
N ILE A 17 15.27 11.30 -7.87
CA ILE A 17 14.11 11.80 -7.12
C ILE A 17 13.28 10.61 -6.67
N LYS A 18 13.53 10.11 -5.45
CA LYS A 18 12.74 9.05 -4.84
C LYS A 18 11.58 9.64 -4.05
N HIS A 19 10.39 9.09 -4.24
CA HIS A 19 9.25 9.34 -3.37
C HIS A 19 9.52 8.77 -1.97
N LYS A 20 9.05 9.47 -0.93
CA LYS A 20 9.02 8.92 0.42
C LYS A 20 7.75 8.11 0.57
N VAL A 21 7.86 6.79 0.60
CA VAL A 21 6.72 5.87 0.73
C VAL A 21 6.69 5.28 2.13
N ILE A 22 5.57 5.48 2.83
CA ILE A 22 5.31 4.94 4.16
C ILE A 22 4.13 4.00 4.07
N VAL A 23 4.32 2.74 4.47
CA VAL A 23 3.29 1.71 4.47
C VAL A 23 2.85 1.45 5.90
N TYR A 24 1.58 1.63 6.17
CA TYR A 24 0.94 1.36 7.44
C TYR A 24 0.21 0.01 7.37
N GLY A 25 0.58 -0.91 8.25
CA GLY A 25 -0.19 -2.13 8.49
C GLY A 25 -1.34 -1.83 9.44
N GLU A 26 -2.56 -2.08 9.00
CA GLU A 26 -3.77 -1.80 9.75
C GLU A 26 -4.45 -3.08 10.22
N ALA A 27 -4.77 -3.15 11.50
CA ALA A 27 -5.68 -4.15 12.05
C ALA A 27 -7.12 -3.60 11.95
N HIS A 28 -7.79 -3.84 10.85
CA HIS A 28 -9.09 -3.24 10.48
C HIS A 28 -10.18 -3.36 11.56
N PHE A 29 -10.13 -4.41 12.39
CA PHE A 29 -11.11 -4.64 13.46
C PHE A 29 -10.80 -3.93 14.78
N HIS A 30 -9.66 -3.25 14.87
CA HIS A 30 -9.21 -2.53 16.05
C HIS A 30 -9.35 -1.02 15.85
N ARG A 31 -10.46 -0.46 16.31
CA ARG A 31 -10.81 0.96 16.08
C ARG A 31 -9.73 1.93 16.55
N ASP A 32 -9.11 1.66 17.70
CA ASP A 32 -8.02 2.48 18.24
C ASP A 32 -6.78 2.48 17.32
N GLU A 33 -6.54 1.38 16.61
CA GLU A 33 -5.45 1.28 15.63
C GLU A 33 -5.79 2.07 14.36
N VAL A 34 -7.01 1.93 13.86
CA VAL A 34 -7.51 2.69 12.70
C VAL A 34 -7.41 4.19 13.00
N ASP A 35 -7.89 4.61 14.17
CA ASP A 35 -7.86 6.03 14.58
C ASP A 35 -6.41 6.53 14.77
N ARG A 36 -5.50 5.71 15.28
CA ARG A 36 -4.07 6.02 15.38
C ARG A 36 -3.48 6.27 14.00
N ILE A 37 -3.68 5.36 13.06
CA ILE A 37 -3.16 5.47 11.68
C ILE A 37 -3.73 6.70 10.99
N ARG A 38 -5.04 6.95 11.12
CA ARG A 38 -5.68 8.15 10.58
C ARG A 38 -5.04 9.43 11.11
N ASN A 39 -4.81 9.50 12.42
CA ASN A 39 -4.16 10.66 13.06
C ASN A 39 -2.71 10.84 12.59
N ASP A 40 -1.96 9.74 12.42
CA ASP A 40 -0.59 9.79 11.92
C ASP A 40 -0.55 10.31 10.48
N ILE A 41 -1.46 9.85 9.62
CA ILE A 41 -1.58 10.31 8.23
C ILE A 41 -1.99 11.77 8.15
N ILE A 42 -2.93 12.24 9.00
CA ILE A 42 -3.30 13.65 9.07
C ILE A 42 -2.10 14.53 9.44
N LYS A 43 -1.30 14.10 10.43
CA LYS A 43 -0.06 14.81 10.82
C LYS A 43 1.00 14.79 9.73
N LEU A 44 1.12 13.67 9.02
CA LEU A 44 2.08 13.48 7.93
C LEU A 44 1.77 14.39 6.74
N LYS A 45 0.49 14.69 6.49
CA LYS A 45 -0.01 15.47 5.34
C LYS A 45 0.57 14.98 4.00
N PRO A 46 0.37 13.70 3.63
CA PRO A 46 0.95 13.16 2.43
C PRO A 46 0.34 13.80 1.17
N ASP A 47 1.09 13.81 0.08
CA ASP A 47 0.58 14.22 -1.23
C ASP A 47 -0.41 13.19 -1.80
N ILE A 48 -0.21 11.92 -1.44
CA ILE A 48 -0.95 10.78 -1.97
C ILE A 48 -1.26 9.81 -0.84
N ILE A 49 -2.49 9.30 -0.82
CA ILE A 49 -2.91 8.17 0.01
C ILE A 49 -3.35 7.04 -0.93
N ILE A 50 -2.83 5.84 -0.72
CA ILE A 50 -3.27 4.60 -1.38
C ILE A 50 -3.80 3.69 -0.29
N HIS A 51 -5.10 3.37 -0.30
CA HIS A 51 -5.76 2.67 0.80
C HIS A 51 -6.47 1.41 0.32
N GLU A 52 -6.39 0.34 1.12
CA GLU A 52 -7.09 -0.91 0.83
C GLU A 52 -8.62 -0.73 0.93
N LEU A 53 -9.07 -0.01 1.95
CA LEU A 53 -10.50 0.21 2.21
C LEU A 53 -10.98 1.52 1.55
N PRO A 54 -11.88 1.44 0.55
CA PRO A 54 -12.35 2.62 -0.17
C PRO A 54 -13.25 3.53 0.68
N GLU A 55 -13.88 3.01 1.74
CA GLU A 55 -14.73 3.78 2.66
C GLU A 55 -13.99 4.87 3.40
N ASP A 56 -12.69 4.72 3.63
CA ASP A 56 -11.86 5.72 4.28
C ASP A 56 -11.62 6.98 3.44
N TYR A 57 -11.97 6.93 2.15
CA TYR A 57 -11.88 8.09 1.26
C TYR A 57 -12.60 9.32 1.81
N LYS A 58 -13.82 9.15 2.33
CA LYS A 58 -14.63 10.27 2.86
C LYS A 58 -13.94 10.94 4.05
N PHE A 59 -13.35 10.14 4.94
CA PHE A 59 -12.63 10.65 6.09
C PHE A 59 -11.43 11.51 5.65
N TYR A 60 -10.57 10.98 4.79
CA TYR A 60 -9.39 11.71 4.32
C TYR A 60 -9.75 12.93 3.45
N LYS A 61 -10.82 12.86 2.66
CA LYS A 61 -11.28 14.00 1.86
C LYS A 61 -11.66 15.21 2.70
N ILE A 62 -12.21 15.00 3.89
CA ILE A 62 -12.58 16.07 4.82
C ILE A 62 -11.34 16.68 5.46
N HIS A 63 -10.39 15.84 5.93
CA HIS A 63 -9.24 16.29 6.72
C HIS A 63 -8.03 16.71 5.87
N LEU A 64 -7.91 16.17 4.66
CA LEU A 64 -6.79 16.37 3.73
C LEU A 64 -7.31 16.64 2.31
N PRO A 65 -8.03 17.74 2.07
CA PRO A 65 -8.73 17.98 0.80
C PRO A 65 -7.80 18.08 -0.42
N SER A 66 -6.54 18.45 -0.22
CA SER A 66 -5.52 18.56 -1.28
C SER A 66 -4.81 17.24 -1.59
N THR A 67 -4.95 16.22 -0.73
CA THR A 67 -4.32 14.92 -0.90
C THR A 67 -5.06 14.10 -1.97
N ARG A 68 -4.32 13.47 -2.87
CA ARG A 68 -4.90 12.54 -3.85
C ARG A 68 -5.10 11.19 -3.18
N PHE A 69 -6.27 10.58 -3.44
CA PHE A 69 -6.61 9.28 -2.89
C PHE A 69 -6.76 8.24 -4.00
N TYR A 70 -6.14 7.07 -3.80
CA TYR A 70 -6.23 5.92 -4.70
C TYR A 70 -6.62 4.66 -3.94
N GLN A 71 -7.42 3.82 -4.59
CA GLN A 71 -7.77 2.51 -4.05
C GLN A 71 -6.67 1.49 -4.36
N LEU A 72 -6.18 0.81 -3.32
CA LEU A 72 -5.07 -0.14 -3.41
C LEU A 72 -5.43 -1.39 -4.25
N GLU A 73 -6.64 -1.91 -4.09
CA GLU A 73 -7.13 -3.11 -4.80
C GLU A 73 -7.97 -2.80 -6.06
N ARG A 74 -7.75 -1.64 -6.67
CA ARG A 74 -8.45 -1.29 -7.91
C ARG A 74 -8.25 -2.35 -8.99
N GLY A 75 -9.37 -2.78 -9.61
CA GLY A 75 -9.35 -3.77 -10.70
C GLY A 75 -9.07 -5.21 -10.25
N LEU A 76 -9.12 -5.47 -8.93
CA LEU A 76 -9.10 -6.84 -8.43
C LEU A 76 -10.41 -7.56 -8.80
N ASP A 77 -10.28 -8.76 -9.39
CA ASP A 77 -11.43 -9.62 -9.63
C ASP A 77 -11.95 -10.18 -8.30
N GLN A 78 -13.13 -9.75 -7.88
CA GLN A 78 -13.76 -10.19 -6.63
C GLN A 78 -14.11 -11.70 -6.63
N ASN A 79 -14.15 -12.34 -7.80
CA ASN A 79 -14.36 -13.78 -7.89
C ASN A 79 -13.20 -14.61 -7.36
N ILE A 80 -12.03 -14.01 -7.07
CA ILE A 80 -10.90 -14.74 -6.46
C ILE A 80 -11.31 -15.47 -5.18
N TYR A 81 -12.20 -14.89 -4.38
CA TYR A 81 -12.70 -15.50 -3.15
C TYR A 81 -13.57 -16.73 -3.41
N LYS A 82 -14.25 -16.76 -4.54
CA LYS A 82 -15.06 -17.91 -5.00
C LYS A 82 -14.17 -18.99 -5.62
N TYR A 83 -13.26 -18.60 -6.53
CA TYR A 83 -12.41 -19.54 -7.25
C TYR A 83 -11.37 -20.22 -6.36
N PHE A 84 -10.85 -19.49 -5.37
CA PHE A 84 -9.83 -19.99 -4.45
C PHE A 84 -10.37 -20.12 -3.03
N LYS A 85 -11.62 -20.56 -2.87
CA LYS A 85 -12.25 -20.75 -1.56
C LYS A 85 -11.43 -21.72 -0.71
N GLY A 86 -10.95 -21.23 0.44
CA GLY A 86 -10.10 -21.99 1.36
C GLY A 86 -8.61 -22.02 1.01
N ASP A 87 -8.22 -21.59 -0.18
CA ASP A 87 -6.81 -21.39 -0.55
C ASP A 87 -6.39 -19.94 -0.30
N TYR A 88 -6.20 -19.61 0.97
CA TYR A 88 -5.78 -18.26 1.39
C TYR A 88 -4.43 -17.85 0.81
N LYS A 89 -3.49 -18.81 0.69
CA LYS A 89 -2.18 -18.54 0.09
C LYS A 89 -2.32 -17.99 -1.32
N LYS A 90 -3.16 -18.63 -2.16
CA LYS A 90 -3.39 -18.18 -3.54
C LYS A 90 -4.13 -16.85 -3.60
N GLN A 91 -5.12 -16.65 -2.71
CA GLN A 91 -5.81 -15.37 -2.60
C GLN A 91 -4.85 -14.24 -2.25
N PHE A 92 -3.96 -14.43 -1.26
CA PHE A 92 -2.97 -13.45 -0.86
C PHE A 92 -1.97 -13.13 -1.97
N GLU A 93 -1.47 -14.16 -2.66
CA GLU A 93 -0.55 -13.98 -3.80
C GLU A 93 -1.16 -13.08 -4.88
N ILE A 94 -2.41 -13.33 -5.27
CA ILE A 94 -3.10 -12.57 -6.30
C ILE A 94 -3.37 -11.13 -5.83
N ARG A 95 -3.84 -10.95 -4.61
CA ARG A 95 -4.12 -9.63 -4.03
C ARG A 95 -2.85 -8.79 -3.94
N GLU A 96 -1.78 -9.32 -3.36
CA GLU A 96 -0.52 -8.61 -3.19
C GLU A 96 0.11 -8.23 -4.53
N LYS A 97 0.03 -9.10 -5.52
CA LYS A 97 0.48 -8.78 -6.89
C LYS A 97 -0.34 -7.63 -7.51
N ASN A 98 -1.66 -7.63 -7.29
CA ASN A 98 -2.53 -6.53 -7.75
C ASN A 98 -2.20 -5.22 -7.02
N MET A 99 -2.05 -5.27 -5.70
CA MET A 99 -1.70 -4.11 -4.87
C MET A 99 -0.39 -3.46 -5.34
N LEU A 100 0.67 -4.24 -5.48
CA LEU A 100 1.97 -3.73 -5.93
C LEU A 100 1.92 -3.15 -7.33
N ARG A 101 1.18 -3.78 -8.25
CA ARG A 101 0.96 -3.22 -9.59
C ARG A 101 0.26 -1.86 -9.54
N ASN A 102 -0.74 -1.70 -8.69
CA ASN A 102 -1.46 -0.44 -8.53
C ASN A 102 -0.58 0.64 -7.90
N ILE A 103 0.26 0.28 -6.92
CA ILE A 103 1.25 1.20 -6.36
C ILE A 103 2.24 1.65 -7.45
N ASP A 104 2.82 0.71 -8.17
CA ASP A 104 3.77 1.02 -9.25
C ASP A 104 3.14 1.92 -10.31
N PHE A 105 1.87 1.67 -10.67
CA PHE A 105 1.12 2.52 -11.60
C PHE A 105 1.00 3.96 -11.07
N VAL A 106 0.56 4.15 -9.82
CA VAL A 106 0.42 5.48 -9.19
C VAL A 106 1.77 6.19 -9.11
N LEU A 107 2.83 5.49 -8.67
CA LEU A 107 4.16 6.09 -8.51
C LEU A 107 4.86 6.37 -9.85
N SER A 108 4.47 5.69 -10.93
CA SER A 108 5.00 5.90 -12.28
C SER A 108 4.27 6.99 -13.06
N ASP A 109 3.13 7.47 -12.57
CA ASP A 109 2.37 8.53 -13.24
C ASP A 109 3.24 9.81 -13.33
N GLY A 110 3.37 10.33 -14.53
CA GLY A 110 4.14 11.55 -14.81
C GLY A 110 3.71 12.77 -13.98
N LEU A 111 2.43 12.83 -13.60
CA LEU A 111 1.88 13.87 -12.71
C LEU A 111 2.35 13.73 -11.25
N VAL A 112 2.83 12.54 -10.86
CA VAL A 112 3.30 12.23 -9.52
C VAL A 112 4.81 12.33 -9.40
N LYS A 113 5.56 12.16 -10.49
CA LYS A 113 7.02 12.04 -10.48
C LYS A 113 7.76 13.27 -10.00
N MET A 114 7.22 14.48 -10.20
CA MET A 114 7.93 15.72 -9.85
C MET A 114 6.98 16.75 -9.25
N PRO A 115 7.35 17.37 -8.11
CA PRO A 115 8.49 17.08 -7.23
C PRO A 115 8.33 15.75 -6.48
N PRO A 116 9.36 15.28 -5.74
CA PRO A 116 9.23 14.08 -4.91
C PRO A 116 8.03 14.20 -3.96
N LYS A 117 7.26 13.13 -3.85
CA LYS A 117 6.02 13.09 -3.09
C LYS A 117 6.17 12.29 -1.81
N VAL A 118 5.40 12.66 -0.81
CA VAL A 118 5.16 11.82 0.37
C VAL A 118 3.91 10.99 0.10
N VAL A 119 4.06 9.68 0.15
CA VAL A 119 3.00 8.72 -0.15
C VAL A 119 2.72 7.88 1.08
N ALA A 120 1.48 7.87 1.55
CA ALA A 120 1.00 6.97 2.60
C ALA A 120 0.23 5.82 1.95
N ILE A 121 0.59 4.58 2.30
CA ILE A 121 -0.12 3.38 1.88
C ILE A 121 -0.71 2.74 3.12
N VAL A 122 -1.99 2.40 3.11
CA VAL A 122 -2.67 1.68 4.20
C VAL A 122 -3.15 0.34 3.69
N VAL A 123 -2.71 -0.73 4.33
CA VAL A 123 -3.01 -2.11 3.95
C VAL A 123 -3.21 -2.95 5.20
N GLY A 124 -4.04 -3.99 5.14
CA GLY A 124 -4.19 -4.94 6.24
C GLY A 124 -2.84 -5.51 6.70
N ASP A 125 -2.58 -5.51 8.00
CA ASP A 125 -1.26 -5.90 8.55
C ASP A 125 -0.84 -7.31 8.16
N THR A 126 -1.78 -8.19 7.86
CA THR A 126 -1.53 -9.54 7.35
C THR A 126 -0.76 -9.54 6.02
N HIS A 127 -0.96 -8.51 5.19
CA HIS A 127 -0.20 -8.32 3.95
C HIS A 127 1.25 -7.88 4.19
N LEU A 128 1.63 -7.55 5.42
CA LEU A 128 2.97 -7.14 5.83
C LEU A 128 3.68 -8.21 6.69
N ARG A 129 3.36 -9.48 6.51
CA ARG A 129 4.03 -10.57 7.23
C ARG A 129 5.52 -10.61 6.96
N THR A 130 6.30 -10.84 8.01
CA THR A 130 7.77 -10.82 7.96
C THR A 130 8.40 -12.19 7.74
N ILE A 131 7.60 -13.25 7.87
CA ILE A 131 8.03 -14.65 7.76
C ILE A 131 7.11 -15.41 6.79
N ASP A 132 7.60 -16.51 6.28
CA ASP A 132 6.81 -17.47 5.54
C ASP A 132 5.80 -18.16 6.47
N THR A 133 4.59 -18.33 6.00
CA THR A 133 3.54 -19.09 6.73
C THR A 133 2.89 -20.10 5.78
N PRO A 134 2.58 -21.32 6.26
CA PRO A 134 1.94 -22.33 5.43
C PRO A 134 0.62 -21.83 4.83
N GLU A 135 -0.13 -21.04 5.61
CA GLU A 135 -1.49 -20.61 5.28
C GLU A 135 -1.52 -19.40 4.33
N LEU A 136 -0.57 -18.45 4.49
CA LEU A 136 -0.56 -17.20 3.76
C LEU A 136 0.56 -17.11 2.72
N GLY A 137 1.44 -18.11 2.69
CA GLY A 137 2.55 -18.15 1.76
C GLY A 137 3.82 -17.42 2.25
N PRO A 138 4.69 -17.01 1.33
CA PRO A 138 6.00 -16.46 1.65
C PRO A 138 5.91 -15.10 2.34
N LYS A 139 7.04 -14.65 2.87
CA LYS A 139 7.23 -13.27 3.36
C LYS A 139 6.66 -12.27 2.36
N SER A 140 6.04 -11.23 2.88
CA SER A 140 5.38 -10.21 2.09
C SER A 140 6.31 -9.55 1.07
N PRO A 141 5.88 -9.41 -0.19
CA PRO A 141 6.66 -8.76 -1.23
C PRO A 141 6.81 -7.24 -1.03
N PHE A 142 6.07 -6.62 -0.11
CA PHE A 142 6.26 -5.20 0.24
C PHE A 142 7.66 -4.93 0.79
N TYR A 143 8.31 -5.91 1.44
CA TYR A 143 9.69 -5.78 1.95
C TYR A 143 10.76 -5.80 0.85
N ASN A 144 10.41 -6.10 -0.39
CA ASN A 144 11.31 -6.03 -1.53
C ASN A 144 11.39 -4.62 -2.14
N ARG A 145 10.71 -3.65 -1.53
CA ARG A 145 10.64 -2.26 -1.96
C ARG A 145 11.34 -1.35 -0.94
N ASP A 146 11.80 -0.20 -1.40
CA ASP A 146 12.40 0.83 -0.55
C ASP A 146 11.29 1.65 0.17
N TYR A 147 10.53 0.96 1.04
CA TYR A 147 9.42 1.52 1.79
C TYR A 147 9.72 1.57 3.28
N ILE A 148 9.23 2.61 3.95
CA ILE A 148 9.18 2.64 5.42
C ILE A 148 7.92 1.88 5.85
N ILE A 149 8.08 0.74 6.49
CA ILE A 149 6.96 -0.12 6.91
C ILE A 149 6.71 0.04 8.40
N ILE A 150 5.48 0.45 8.74
CA ILE A 150 4.98 0.60 10.12
C ILE A 150 3.93 -0.48 10.35
N ARG A 151 4.28 -1.48 11.15
CA ARG A 151 3.41 -2.61 11.47
C ARG A 151 2.36 -2.25 12.52
N SER A 152 1.23 -2.93 12.47
CA SER A 152 0.27 -2.92 13.57
C SER A 152 0.85 -3.47 14.86
N LYS A 153 0.43 -2.92 16.00
CA LYS A 153 0.69 -3.50 17.32
C LYS A 153 -0.12 -4.77 17.57
N TYR A 154 -1.20 -4.98 16.81
CA TYR A 154 -2.05 -6.16 16.87
C TYR A 154 -1.56 -7.21 15.87
N LYS A 155 -1.41 -8.46 16.31
CA LYS A 155 -1.04 -9.57 15.44
C LYS A 155 -2.30 -10.19 14.86
N GLU A 156 -2.75 -9.72 13.70
CA GLU A 156 -3.95 -10.25 13.02
C GLU A 156 -3.84 -11.75 12.66
N ILE A 157 -2.63 -12.29 12.53
CA ILE A 157 -2.39 -13.70 12.20
C ILE A 157 -3.15 -14.66 13.15
N LYS A 158 -3.37 -14.29 14.41
CA LYS A 158 -4.17 -15.13 15.34
C LYS A 158 -5.63 -15.28 14.93
N TRP A 159 -6.18 -14.36 14.16
CA TRP A 159 -7.60 -14.35 13.81
C TRP A 159 -7.96 -15.39 12.76
N LEU A 160 -7.10 -15.61 11.77
CA LEU A 160 -7.29 -16.63 10.73
C LEU A 160 -7.35 -18.06 11.31
N PHE A 161 -6.74 -18.30 12.49
CA PHE A 161 -6.77 -19.60 13.16
C PHE A 161 -8.00 -19.78 14.06
N GLN A 162 -8.69 -18.72 14.46
CA GLN A 162 -9.89 -18.83 15.28
C GLN A 162 -11.16 -19.16 14.48
N LEU A 163 -11.18 -18.89 13.18
CA LEU A 163 -12.30 -19.21 12.28
C LEU A 163 -12.36 -20.72 11.89
N ARG A 164 -11.40 -21.52 12.33
CA ARG A 164 -11.33 -22.98 12.06
C ARG A 164 -11.82 -23.85 13.23
N ARG A 165 -12.40 -23.27 14.26
CA ARG A 165 -13.03 -24.06 15.36
C ARG A 165 -14.58 -23.91 15.29
#